data_d962345eb18283d6844189f5685f530a
#
_entry.id   d962345eb18283d6844189f5685f530a
#
_cell.length_a   1.000
_cell.length_b   1.000
_cell.length_c   1.000
_cell.angle_alpha   90.00
_cell.angle_beta   90.00
_cell.angle_gamma   90.00
#
_symmetry.space_group_name_H-M   'P 1'
#
loop_
_entity.id
_entity.type
_entity.pdbx_description
1 polymer ?
#
loop_
_entity_poly.entity_id
_entity_poly.type
_entity_poly.pdbx_seq_one_letter_code
_entity_poly.pdbx_strand_id
1 'polypeptide(L)'
;MKKSKCVRISDLIPKRDPIMKIVMKFGGTSVGDGKKIRHVAQLLKRYHEEGNQIVVVTSALGGVTDRLLENARLASTKGKVSLVKEFKTELTNKHHGAVRDAIDDPNVAKEVLQILDIRIEELEKALIGICYLGELTYRSIDYISSYGERLAAPIVSGAVRSLGVSSIEYTGGEAGIVTTSDYGNARPLEKTYELVLKRLGCRLDSHVLVVTGFIGENEDGIITTLGRSGSDFSASILGAALKADEIWLWKEVNGIMTTDPRIVPEAKTIPQISYAEAMELSYFGANVLHPRTIEPAMREHIPVRVKNTFDPEFPGTLVVAEKFQCRHVVKAVSLIKNVALLTFRELKWQGQSGLWQGSLQHLQGQE
;
A
#
# COMPACT_ATOMS: atom_id res chain seq x y z
N MET A 1 -47.32 40.80 6.85
CA MET A 1 -47.12 40.09 5.58
C MET A 1 -45.77 39.43 5.58
N LYS A 2 -45.68 38.10 5.84
CA LYS A 2 -44.43 37.35 5.76
C LYS A 2 -44.17 36.97 4.31
N LYS A 3 -43.06 37.46 3.71
CA LYS A 3 -42.63 37.08 2.36
C LYS A 3 -42.23 35.61 2.38
N SER A 4 -43.00 34.74 1.71
CA SER A 4 -42.62 33.37 1.43
C SER A 4 -41.37 33.40 0.54
N LYS A 5 -40.24 32.84 1.04
CA LYS A 5 -39.07 32.61 0.21
C LYS A 5 -39.41 31.46 -0.75
N CYS A 6 -39.51 31.76 -2.03
CA CYS A 6 -39.51 30.74 -3.07
C CYS A 6 -38.17 30.00 -3.03
N VAL A 7 -38.18 28.73 -2.62
CA VAL A 7 -37.05 27.83 -2.75
C VAL A 7 -36.91 27.50 -4.23
N ARG A 8 -35.78 27.84 -4.85
CA ARG A 8 -35.53 27.49 -6.25
C ARG A 8 -35.36 25.98 -6.37
N ILE A 9 -35.94 25.40 -7.40
CA ILE A 9 -35.82 23.96 -7.71
C ILE A 9 -34.33 23.52 -7.79
N SER A 10 -33.42 24.43 -8.18
CA SER A 10 -31.98 24.23 -8.16
C SER A 10 -31.36 23.93 -6.76
N ASP A 11 -32.05 24.34 -5.67
CA ASP A 11 -31.60 24.16 -4.30
C ASP A 11 -32.07 22.82 -3.70
N LEU A 12 -32.91 22.08 -4.45
CA LEU A 12 -33.46 20.77 -4.10
C LEU A 12 -32.71 19.61 -4.80
N ILE A 13 -31.85 19.91 -5.78
CA ILE A 13 -30.99 18.90 -6.40
C ILE A 13 -29.81 18.69 -5.44
N PRO A 14 -29.61 17.48 -4.88
CA PRO A 14 -28.42 17.22 -4.11
C PRO A 14 -27.20 17.52 -4.99
N LYS A 15 -26.36 18.46 -4.56
CA LYS A 15 -25.07 18.70 -5.23
C LYS A 15 -24.34 17.37 -5.24
N ARG A 16 -24.20 16.75 -6.42
CA ARG A 16 -23.27 15.63 -6.58
C ARG A 16 -21.90 16.16 -6.21
N ASP A 17 -21.21 15.42 -5.36
CA ASP A 17 -19.80 15.71 -5.12
C ASP A 17 -19.07 15.72 -6.47
N PRO A 18 -18.08 16.59 -6.64
CA PRO A 18 -17.34 16.66 -7.89
C PRO A 18 -16.72 15.28 -8.19
N ILE A 19 -16.81 14.87 -9.45
CA ILE A 19 -16.12 13.64 -9.91
C ILE A 19 -14.64 13.76 -9.59
N MET A 20 -14.12 12.79 -8.84
CA MET A 20 -12.74 12.79 -8.37
C MET A 20 -11.95 11.67 -9.03
N LYS A 21 -10.65 11.94 -9.23
CA LYS A 21 -9.65 10.91 -9.52
C LYS A 21 -9.00 10.49 -8.21
N ILE A 22 -9.24 9.26 -7.77
CA ILE A 22 -8.85 8.79 -6.44
C ILE A 22 -7.92 7.58 -6.58
N VAL A 23 -6.79 7.62 -5.89
CA VAL A 23 -5.95 6.44 -5.69
C VAL A 23 -6.29 5.84 -4.33
N MET A 24 -6.83 4.62 -4.32
CA MET A 24 -7.26 3.92 -3.11
C MET A 24 -6.32 2.78 -2.79
N LYS A 25 -5.61 2.83 -1.65
CA LYS A 25 -4.73 1.74 -1.22
C LYS A 25 -5.38 0.93 -0.12
N PHE A 26 -5.43 -0.38 -0.31
CA PHE A 26 -5.90 -1.34 0.68
C PHE A 26 -4.74 -2.19 1.22
N GLY A 27 -4.54 -2.18 2.54
CA GLY A 27 -3.51 -2.96 3.23
C GLY A 27 -3.87 -4.45 3.36
N GLY A 28 -2.91 -5.27 3.76
CA GLY A 28 -3.11 -6.72 3.96
C GLY A 28 -4.20 -7.08 4.98
N THR A 29 -4.54 -6.20 5.91
CA THR A 29 -5.67 -6.36 6.83
C THR A 29 -7.02 -6.12 6.13
N SER A 30 -7.05 -5.21 5.15
CA SER A 30 -8.27 -4.88 4.37
C SER A 30 -8.56 -5.88 3.26
N VAL A 31 -7.54 -6.58 2.74
CA VAL A 31 -7.66 -7.63 1.69
C VAL A 31 -7.18 -9.00 2.18
N GLY A 32 -7.21 -9.23 3.49
CA GLY A 32 -6.60 -10.38 4.13
C GLY A 32 -7.20 -11.74 3.78
N ASP A 33 -8.45 -11.75 3.34
CA ASP A 33 -9.22 -12.95 2.93
C ASP A 33 -10.29 -12.59 1.89
N GLY A 34 -10.96 -13.60 1.35
CA GLY A 34 -11.93 -13.41 0.27
C GLY A 34 -13.16 -12.59 0.67
N LYS A 35 -13.63 -12.70 1.92
CA LYS A 35 -14.77 -11.92 2.42
C LYS A 35 -14.43 -10.42 2.49
N LYS A 36 -13.22 -10.11 2.95
CA LYS A 36 -12.72 -8.73 2.97
C LYS A 36 -12.52 -8.17 1.57
N ILE A 37 -12.00 -8.99 0.62
CA ILE A 37 -11.87 -8.59 -0.78
C ILE A 37 -13.26 -8.30 -1.38
N ARG A 38 -14.28 -9.12 -1.10
CA ARG A 38 -15.67 -8.86 -1.51
C ARG A 38 -16.17 -7.52 -0.99
N HIS A 39 -15.93 -7.22 0.30
CA HIS A 39 -16.28 -5.93 0.89
C HIS A 39 -15.57 -4.76 0.20
N VAL A 40 -14.26 -4.89 -0.05
CA VAL A 40 -13.48 -3.89 -0.80
C VAL A 40 -14.06 -3.70 -2.21
N ALA A 41 -14.40 -4.78 -2.93
CA ALA A 41 -15.00 -4.70 -4.25
C ALA A 41 -16.35 -3.96 -4.24
N GLN A 42 -17.17 -4.16 -3.21
CA GLN A 42 -18.43 -3.41 -3.02
C GLN A 42 -18.18 -1.91 -2.78
N LEU A 43 -17.15 -1.55 -2.01
CA LEU A 43 -16.74 -0.15 -1.83
C LEU A 43 -16.30 0.47 -3.15
N LEU A 44 -15.47 -0.23 -3.92
CA LEU A 44 -14.98 0.22 -5.21
C LEU A 44 -16.12 0.43 -6.21
N LYS A 45 -17.08 -0.51 -6.26
CA LYS A 45 -18.29 -0.39 -7.08
C LYS A 45 -19.05 0.87 -6.72
N ARG A 46 -19.34 1.11 -5.43
CA ARG A 46 -20.07 2.29 -4.96
C ARG A 46 -19.40 3.58 -5.41
N TYR A 47 -18.11 3.77 -5.14
CA TYR A 47 -17.40 4.98 -5.53
C TYR A 47 -17.28 5.15 -7.04
N HIS A 48 -17.17 4.05 -7.79
CA HIS A 48 -17.18 4.09 -9.25
C HIS A 48 -18.56 4.51 -9.81
N GLU A 49 -19.65 3.99 -9.24
CA GLU A 49 -21.03 4.36 -9.64
C GLU A 49 -21.36 5.81 -9.28
N GLU A 50 -20.69 6.42 -8.31
CA GLU A 50 -20.71 7.86 -8.02
C GLU A 50 -20.05 8.70 -9.13
N GLY A 51 -19.34 8.07 -10.07
CA GLY A 51 -18.68 8.67 -11.23
C GLY A 51 -17.19 8.88 -11.06
N ASN A 52 -16.60 8.46 -9.94
CA ASN A 52 -15.17 8.65 -9.67
C ASN A 52 -14.28 7.77 -10.55
N GLN A 53 -13.12 8.30 -10.94
CA GLN A 53 -12.02 7.57 -11.56
C GLN A 53 -11.18 6.91 -10.45
N ILE A 54 -11.04 5.58 -10.48
CA ILE A 54 -10.45 4.84 -9.37
C ILE A 54 -9.22 4.03 -9.82
N VAL A 55 -8.11 4.26 -9.14
CA VAL A 55 -6.94 3.37 -9.14
C VAL A 55 -6.81 2.72 -7.77
N VAL A 56 -6.77 1.40 -7.75
CA VAL A 56 -6.63 0.60 -6.54
C VAL A 56 -5.18 0.13 -6.41
N VAL A 57 -4.58 0.32 -5.26
CA VAL A 57 -3.31 -0.31 -4.90
C VAL A 57 -3.59 -1.40 -3.86
N THR A 58 -3.34 -2.64 -4.23
CA THR A 58 -3.56 -3.77 -3.33
C THR A 58 -2.27 -4.29 -2.73
N SER A 59 -2.32 -4.69 -1.46
CA SER A 59 -1.28 -5.48 -0.80
C SER A 59 -1.56 -6.97 -0.94
N ALA A 60 -0.61 -7.81 -0.52
CA ALA A 60 -0.79 -9.25 -0.39
C ALA A 60 -1.94 -9.62 0.58
N LEU A 61 -2.50 -10.81 0.45
CA LEU A 61 -3.40 -11.38 1.45
C LEU A 61 -2.69 -11.51 2.81
N GLY A 62 -3.45 -11.42 3.90
CA GLY A 62 -2.92 -11.41 5.26
C GLY A 62 -1.90 -12.52 5.54
N GLY A 63 -0.68 -12.14 5.93
CA GLY A 63 0.42 -13.05 6.28
C GLY A 63 1.15 -13.71 5.10
N VAL A 64 0.73 -13.49 3.86
CA VAL A 64 1.34 -14.16 2.69
C VAL A 64 2.77 -13.70 2.46
N THR A 65 3.07 -12.42 2.59
CA THR A 65 4.44 -11.91 2.40
C THR A 65 5.44 -12.54 3.36
N ASP A 66 5.07 -12.66 4.65
CA ASP A 66 5.92 -13.30 5.66
C ASP A 66 6.17 -14.77 5.33
N ARG A 67 5.12 -15.49 4.90
CA ARG A 67 5.22 -16.91 4.50
C ARG A 67 6.09 -17.09 3.25
N LEU A 68 6.02 -16.20 2.28
CA LEU A 68 6.89 -16.20 1.09
C LEU A 68 8.37 -16.05 1.50
N LEU A 69 8.68 -15.07 2.34
CA LEU A 69 10.03 -14.82 2.82
C LEU A 69 10.57 -15.95 3.68
N GLU A 70 9.75 -16.51 4.58
CA GLU A 70 10.10 -17.68 5.39
C GLU A 70 10.46 -18.88 4.51
N ASN A 71 9.59 -19.20 3.53
CA ASN A 71 9.82 -20.34 2.64
C ASN A 71 11.00 -20.14 1.68
N ALA A 72 11.27 -18.91 1.24
CA ALA A 72 12.51 -18.61 0.50
C ALA A 72 13.77 -18.89 1.35
N ARG A 73 13.77 -18.50 2.63
CA ARG A 73 14.88 -18.80 3.56
C ARG A 73 15.00 -20.30 3.83
N LEU A 74 13.88 -21.00 4.04
CA LEU A 74 13.89 -22.46 4.21
C LEU A 74 14.39 -23.18 2.96
N ALA A 75 14.02 -22.71 1.77
CA ALA A 75 14.51 -23.26 0.51
C ALA A 75 16.03 -23.16 0.41
N SER A 76 16.61 -21.99 0.72
CA SER A 76 18.08 -21.80 0.65
C SER A 76 18.83 -22.54 1.76
N THR A 77 18.27 -22.64 2.98
CA THR A 77 19.00 -23.22 4.13
C THR A 77 18.80 -24.72 4.28
N LYS A 78 17.63 -25.25 3.91
CA LYS A 78 17.31 -26.69 4.06
C LYS A 78 17.43 -27.47 2.75
N GLY A 79 17.31 -26.82 1.59
CA GLY A 79 17.39 -27.44 0.26
C GLY A 79 16.34 -28.54 0.01
N LYS A 80 15.22 -28.55 0.76
CA LYS A 80 14.20 -29.62 0.70
C LYS A 80 13.04 -29.22 -0.20
N VAL A 81 12.97 -29.81 -1.39
CA VAL A 81 11.88 -29.59 -2.36
C VAL A 81 10.51 -30.01 -1.79
N SER A 82 10.45 -30.95 -0.83
CA SER A 82 9.19 -31.31 -0.18
C SER A 82 8.53 -30.15 0.54
N LEU A 83 9.30 -29.29 1.23
CA LEU A 83 8.79 -28.10 1.90
C LEU A 83 8.20 -27.09 0.91
N VAL A 84 8.82 -26.96 -0.27
CA VAL A 84 8.30 -26.08 -1.34
C VAL A 84 6.95 -26.58 -1.84
N LYS A 85 6.78 -27.90 -2.01
CA LYS A 85 5.50 -28.50 -2.44
C LYS A 85 4.41 -28.37 -1.38
N GLU A 86 4.74 -28.51 -0.10
CA GLU A 86 3.83 -28.26 1.02
C GLU A 86 3.37 -26.81 1.03
N PHE A 87 4.29 -25.87 0.90
CA PHE A 87 3.98 -24.44 0.82
C PHE A 87 3.15 -24.09 -0.42
N LYS A 88 3.44 -24.68 -1.58
CA LYS A 88 2.60 -24.52 -2.78
C LYS A 88 1.16 -24.90 -2.47
N THR A 89 0.92 -26.05 -1.83
CA THR A 89 -0.41 -26.52 -1.47
C THR A 89 -1.12 -25.57 -0.50
N GLU A 90 -0.41 -25.09 0.53
CA GLU A 90 -0.92 -24.07 1.47
C GLU A 90 -1.36 -22.81 0.74
N LEU A 91 -0.47 -22.28 -0.12
CA LEU A 91 -0.68 -21.06 -0.86
C LEU A 91 -1.86 -21.16 -1.85
N THR A 92 -1.93 -22.29 -2.58
CA THR A 92 -3.04 -22.61 -3.49
C THR A 92 -4.36 -22.62 -2.74
N ASN A 93 -4.45 -23.40 -1.65
CA ASN A 93 -5.68 -23.51 -0.86
C ASN A 93 -6.15 -22.14 -0.33
N LYS A 94 -5.23 -21.31 0.15
CA LYS A 94 -5.53 -19.96 0.65
C LYS A 94 -6.11 -19.06 -0.44
N HIS A 95 -5.47 -19.00 -1.61
CA HIS A 95 -5.88 -18.10 -2.69
C HIS A 95 -7.13 -18.61 -3.41
N HIS A 96 -7.25 -19.94 -3.65
CA HIS A 96 -8.48 -20.53 -4.18
C HIS A 96 -9.66 -20.33 -3.22
N GLY A 97 -9.41 -20.42 -1.90
CA GLY A 97 -10.42 -20.05 -0.88
C GLY A 97 -10.86 -18.61 -1.00
N ALA A 98 -9.91 -17.70 -1.17
CA ALA A 98 -10.22 -16.29 -1.35
C ALA A 98 -11.03 -16.01 -2.63
N VAL A 99 -10.73 -16.70 -3.74
CA VAL A 99 -11.53 -16.61 -4.98
C VAL A 99 -12.97 -17.06 -4.74
N ARG A 100 -13.18 -18.23 -4.11
CA ARG A 100 -14.53 -18.73 -3.81
C ARG A 100 -15.35 -17.76 -2.94
N ASP A 101 -14.69 -17.11 -1.98
CA ASP A 101 -15.37 -16.19 -1.08
C ASP A 101 -15.62 -14.80 -1.70
N ALA A 102 -14.78 -14.36 -2.67
CA ALA A 102 -14.80 -13.01 -3.21
C ALA A 102 -15.57 -12.90 -4.55
N ILE A 103 -15.61 -13.95 -5.38
CA ILE A 103 -16.06 -13.90 -6.78
C ILE A 103 -17.26 -14.84 -6.95
N ASP A 104 -18.42 -14.28 -7.28
CA ASP A 104 -19.66 -15.04 -7.50
C ASP A 104 -19.84 -15.49 -8.95
N ASP A 105 -19.28 -14.74 -9.93
CA ASP A 105 -19.36 -15.11 -11.35
C ASP A 105 -18.43 -16.30 -11.64
N PRO A 106 -18.97 -17.47 -12.08
CA PRO A 106 -18.17 -18.68 -12.31
C PRO A 106 -17.13 -18.54 -13.42
N ASN A 107 -17.40 -17.70 -14.44
CA ASN A 107 -16.47 -17.49 -15.55
C ASN A 107 -15.28 -16.65 -15.10
N VAL A 108 -15.56 -15.57 -14.37
CA VAL A 108 -14.53 -14.73 -13.77
C VAL A 108 -13.71 -15.51 -12.76
N ALA A 109 -14.34 -16.32 -11.91
CA ALA A 109 -13.66 -17.17 -10.94
C ALA A 109 -12.71 -18.17 -11.63
N LYS A 110 -13.17 -18.83 -12.71
CA LYS A 110 -12.35 -19.76 -13.48
C LYS A 110 -11.12 -19.08 -14.09
N GLU A 111 -11.30 -17.91 -14.69
CA GLU A 111 -10.21 -17.12 -15.27
C GLU A 111 -9.17 -16.74 -14.20
N VAL A 112 -9.63 -16.22 -13.05
CA VAL A 112 -8.74 -15.83 -11.95
C VAL A 112 -7.99 -17.04 -11.40
N LEU A 113 -8.65 -18.20 -11.21
CA LEU A 113 -7.99 -19.42 -10.75
C LEU A 113 -6.87 -19.85 -11.71
N GLN A 114 -7.10 -19.79 -13.02
CA GLN A 114 -6.06 -20.11 -14.01
C GLN A 114 -4.84 -19.19 -13.89
N ILE A 115 -5.05 -17.88 -13.71
CA ILE A 115 -3.96 -16.92 -13.49
C ILE A 115 -3.18 -17.25 -12.22
N LEU A 116 -3.89 -17.59 -11.13
CA LEU A 116 -3.26 -17.95 -9.86
C LEU A 116 -2.42 -19.21 -9.98
N ASP A 117 -2.95 -20.26 -10.62
CA ASP A 117 -2.26 -21.54 -10.80
C ASP A 117 -0.94 -21.34 -11.58
N ILE A 118 -0.97 -20.59 -12.67
CA ILE A 118 0.23 -20.27 -13.45
C ILE A 118 1.27 -19.55 -12.59
N ARG A 119 0.85 -18.51 -11.85
CA ARG A 119 1.77 -17.72 -10.99
C ARG A 119 2.33 -18.56 -9.83
N ILE A 120 1.52 -19.44 -9.23
CA ILE A 120 1.97 -20.33 -8.15
C ILE A 120 2.96 -21.38 -8.68
N GLU A 121 2.77 -21.89 -9.90
CA GLU A 121 3.75 -22.78 -10.55
C GLU A 121 5.07 -22.08 -10.85
N GLU A 122 5.04 -20.83 -11.31
CA GLU A 122 6.25 -20.01 -11.50
C GLU A 122 7.00 -19.80 -10.17
N LEU A 123 6.29 -19.50 -9.09
CA LEU A 123 6.85 -19.37 -7.76
C LEU A 123 7.48 -20.68 -7.27
N GLU A 124 6.80 -21.82 -7.47
CA GLU A 124 7.34 -23.14 -7.12
C GLU A 124 8.67 -23.39 -7.81
N LYS A 125 8.74 -23.16 -9.14
CA LYS A 125 9.98 -23.32 -9.92
C LYS A 125 11.12 -22.44 -9.38
N ALA A 126 10.82 -21.20 -9.03
CA ALA A 126 11.81 -20.29 -8.46
C ALA A 126 12.32 -20.76 -7.10
N LEU A 127 11.43 -21.21 -6.20
CA LEU A 127 11.81 -21.75 -4.89
C LEU A 127 12.61 -23.06 -5.01
N ILE A 128 12.26 -23.94 -5.97
CA ILE A 128 13.03 -25.16 -6.26
C ILE A 128 14.42 -24.78 -6.76
N GLY A 129 14.55 -23.76 -7.62
CA GLY A 129 15.86 -23.23 -8.05
C GLY A 129 16.71 -22.78 -6.85
N ILE A 130 16.12 -22.06 -5.90
CA ILE A 130 16.78 -21.65 -4.65
C ILE A 130 17.21 -22.87 -3.81
N CYS A 131 16.38 -23.93 -3.74
CA CYS A 131 16.74 -25.18 -3.04
C CYS A 131 18.02 -25.82 -3.63
N TYR A 132 18.17 -25.84 -4.94
CA TYR A 132 19.34 -26.44 -5.61
C TYR A 132 20.60 -25.58 -5.52
N LEU A 133 20.44 -24.24 -5.61
CA LEU A 133 21.57 -23.31 -5.54
C LEU A 133 22.06 -23.09 -4.09
N GLY A 134 21.16 -23.20 -3.09
CA GLY A 134 21.46 -22.88 -1.71
C GLY A 134 21.65 -21.39 -1.44
N GLU A 135 21.36 -20.53 -2.41
CA GLU A 135 21.59 -19.09 -2.35
C GLU A 135 20.27 -18.30 -2.40
N LEU A 136 20.19 -17.26 -1.56
CA LEU A 136 19.06 -16.33 -1.53
C LEU A 136 19.60 -14.90 -1.59
N THR A 137 19.62 -14.33 -2.80
CA THR A 137 20.07 -12.95 -3.04
C THR A 137 18.95 -11.94 -2.77
N TYR A 138 19.26 -10.67 -2.58
CA TYR A 138 18.23 -9.60 -2.49
C TYR A 138 17.31 -9.56 -3.71
N ARG A 139 17.86 -9.78 -4.91
CA ARG A 139 17.05 -9.90 -6.14
C ARG A 139 16.07 -11.06 -6.08
N SER A 140 16.49 -12.22 -5.59
CA SER A 140 15.62 -13.38 -5.41
C SER A 140 14.54 -13.11 -4.36
N ILE A 141 14.88 -12.40 -3.29
CA ILE A 141 13.92 -11.98 -2.25
C ILE A 141 12.84 -11.08 -2.86
N ASP A 142 13.21 -10.07 -3.65
CA ASP A 142 12.27 -9.19 -4.33
C ASP A 142 11.33 -9.98 -5.27
N TYR A 143 11.89 -10.88 -6.06
CA TYR A 143 11.12 -11.73 -6.95
C TYR A 143 10.10 -12.61 -6.19
N ILE A 144 10.55 -13.32 -5.16
CA ILE A 144 9.68 -14.21 -4.37
C ILE A 144 8.61 -13.40 -3.61
N SER A 145 8.99 -12.32 -2.94
CA SER A 145 8.04 -11.50 -2.18
C SER A 145 6.98 -10.84 -3.06
N SER A 146 7.30 -10.54 -4.32
CA SER A 146 6.37 -9.94 -5.27
C SER A 146 5.11 -10.79 -5.52
N TYR A 147 5.19 -12.10 -5.31
CA TYR A 147 4.04 -12.99 -5.51
C TYR A 147 2.91 -12.70 -4.52
N GLY A 148 3.17 -12.07 -3.39
CA GLY A 148 2.11 -11.66 -2.47
C GLY A 148 1.06 -10.79 -3.17
N GLU A 149 1.48 -9.72 -3.76
CA GLU A 149 0.62 -8.76 -4.46
C GLU A 149 0.21 -9.26 -5.84
N ARG A 150 1.09 -9.97 -6.55
CA ARG A 150 0.79 -10.58 -7.86
C ARG A 150 -0.33 -11.63 -7.77
N LEU A 151 -0.48 -12.32 -6.65
CA LEU A 151 -1.59 -13.25 -6.40
C LEU A 151 -2.84 -12.53 -5.89
N ALA A 152 -2.72 -11.40 -5.20
CA ALA A 152 -3.86 -10.65 -4.67
C ALA A 152 -4.59 -9.84 -5.75
N ALA A 153 -3.86 -9.17 -6.65
CA ALA A 153 -4.44 -8.24 -7.63
C ALA A 153 -5.49 -8.89 -8.56
N PRO A 154 -5.31 -10.10 -9.11
CA PRO A 154 -6.32 -10.77 -9.90
C PRO A 154 -7.61 -11.06 -9.14
N ILE A 155 -7.50 -11.40 -7.83
CA ILE A 155 -8.68 -11.68 -7.00
C ILE A 155 -9.47 -10.38 -6.77
N VAL A 156 -8.78 -9.27 -6.47
CA VAL A 156 -9.42 -7.97 -6.27
C VAL A 156 -10.09 -7.49 -7.55
N SER A 157 -9.38 -7.54 -8.70
CA SER A 157 -9.94 -7.18 -10.01
C SER A 157 -11.10 -8.08 -10.41
N GLY A 158 -10.97 -9.40 -10.21
CA GLY A 158 -12.02 -10.37 -10.46
C GLY A 158 -13.26 -10.15 -9.60
N ALA A 159 -13.10 -9.81 -8.32
CA ALA A 159 -14.22 -9.48 -7.44
C ALA A 159 -14.97 -8.22 -7.91
N VAL A 160 -14.26 -7.20 -8.40
CA VAL A 160 -14.87 -6.00 -8.98
C VAL A 160 -15.64 -6.35 -10.27
N ARG A 161 -15.05 -7.16 -11.16
CA ARG A 161 -15.70 -7.65 -12.40
C ARG A 161 -16.94 -8.48 -12.11
N SER A 162 -16.90 -9.32 -11.09
CA SER A 162 -18.04 -10.15 -10.66
C SER A 162 -19.24 -9.31 -10.18
N LEU A 163 -19.00 -8.05 -9.80
CA LEU A 163 -20.06 -7.08 -9.45
C LEU A 163 -20.56 -6.24 -10.65
N GLY A 164 -20.13 -6.57 -11.88
CA GLY A 164 -20.53 -5.89 -13.11
C GLY A 164 -19.77 -4.60 -13.42
N VAL A 165 -18.64 -4.33 -12.73
CA VAL A 165 -17.78 -3.17 -12.99
C VAL A 165 -16.56 -3.60 -13.79
N SER A 166 -16.24 -2.90 -14.87
CA SER A 166 -15.03 -3.17 -15.66
C SER A 166 -13.77 -2.92 -14.83
N SER A 167 -12.87 -3.89 -14.78
CA SER A 167 -11.61 -3.78 -14.02
C SER A 167 -10.46 -4.47 -14.74
N ILE A 168 -9.27 -3.90 -14.62
CA ILE A 168 -8.02 -4.46 -15.18
C ILE A 168 -6.97 -4.45 -14.07
N GLU A 169 -6.24 -5.56 -13.91
CA GLU A 169 -5.08 -5.61 -13.02
C GLU A 169 -3.78 -5.34 -13.78
N TYR A 170 -2.82 -4.78 -13.05
CA TYR A 170 -1.45 -4.51 -13.49
C TYR A 170 -0.47 -4.84 -12.36
N THR A 171 0.70 -5.35 -12.71
CA THR A 171 1.86 -5.25 -11.81
C THR A 171 2.34 -3.79 -11.75
N GLY A 172 3.14 -3.45 -10.74
CA GLY A 172 3.72 -2.10 -10.67
C GLY A 172 4.56 -1.78 -11.91
N GLY A 173 5.33 -2.75 -12.43
CA GLY A 173 6.10 -2.60 -13.68
C GLY A 173 5.22 -2.38 -14.89
N GLU A 174 4.19 -3.19 -15.09
CA GLU A 174 3.20 -3.03 -16.17
C GLU A 174 2.49 -1.69 -16.08
N ALA A 175 2.19 -1.20 -14.86
CA ALA A 175 1.63 0.13 -14.64
C ALA A 175 2.61 1.27 -14.98
N GLY A 176 3.90 1.00 -15.08
CA GLY A 176 4.93 1.98 -15.44
C GLY A 176 5.82 2.42 -14.27
N ILE A 177 5.76 1.76 -13.11
CA ILE A 177 6.66 2.03 -11.99
C ILE A 177 8.04 1.46 -12.30
N VAL A 178 8.93 2.32 -12.83
CA VAL A 178 10.32 1.98 -13.12
C VAL A 178 11.21 2.51 -12.00
N THR A 179 12.12 1.65 -11.52
CA THR A 179 12.91 1.91 -10.31
C THR A 179 14.40 1.77 -10.52
N THR A 180 15.17 2.17 -9.51
CA THR A 180 16.57 1.78 -9.36
C THR A 180 16.68 0.27 -9.12
N SER A 181 17.91 -0.28 -9.24
CA SER A 181 18.21 -1.71 -8.97
C SER A 181 18.61 -1.97 -7.50
N ASP A 182 18.21 -1.10 -6.57
CA ASP A 182 18.45 -1.26 -5.13
C ASP A 182 17.44 -2.24 -4.55
N TYR A 183 17.69 -3.54 -4.75
CA TYR A 183 16.76 -4.60 -4.33
C TYR A 183 16.42 -4.52 -2.83
N GLY A 184 15.14 -4.66 -2.52
CA GLY A 184 14.58 -4.51 -1.17
C GLY A 184 14.31 -3.08 -0.74
N ASN A 185 14.80 -2.07 -1.48
CA ASN A 185 14.66 -0.64 -1.15
C ASN A 185 14.71 0.28 -2.37
N ALA A 186 14.17 -0.19 -3.51
CA ALA A 186 14.21 0.52 -4.78
C ALA A 186 13.48 1.86 -4.73
N ARG A 187 13.91 2.80 -5.59
CA ARG A 187 13.33 4.15 -5.71
C ARG A 187 12.78 4.35 -7.10
N PRO A 188 11.62 5.02 -7.26
CA PRO A 188 11.10 5.35 -8.58
C PRO A 188 12.06 6.28 -9.31
N LEU A 189 12.27 6.01 -10.60
CA LEU A 189 12.97 6.92 -11.50
C LEU A 189 12.01 7.99 -12.03
N GLU A 190 12.49 9.16 -12.42
CA GLU A 190 11.66 10.27 -12.91
C GLU A 190 10.75 9.87 -14.08
N LYS A 191 11.21 9.01 -14.99
CA LYS A 191 10.40 8.50 -16.10
C LYS A 191 9.16 7.71 -15.68
N THR A 192 9.09 7.24 -14.43
CA THR A 192 7.91 6.55 -13.86
C THR A 192 6.65 7.40 -14.00
N TYR A 193 6.74 8.69 -13.72
CA TYR A 193 5.56 9.57 -13.69
C TYR A 193 4.93 9.72 -15.08
N GLU A 194 5.74 9.86 -16.12
CA GLU A 194 5.29 9.91 -17.50
C GLU A 194 4.74 8.56 -17.99
N LEU A 195 5.43 7.46 -17.67
CA LEU A 195 5.05 6.12 -18.09
C LEU A 195 3.72 5.69 -17.44
N VAL A 196 3.53 5.95 -16.17
CA VAL A 196 2.27 5.66 -15.46
C VAL A 196 1.11 6.44 -16.11
N LEU A 197 1.27 7.73 -16.34
CA LEU A 197 0.24 8.54 -16.99
C LEU A 197 -0.09 8.00 -18.40
N LYS A 198 0.91 7.63 -19.17
CA LYS A 198 0.76 7.08 -20.53
C LYS A 198 0.03 5.74 -20.52
N ARG A 199 0.34 4.85 -19.58
CA ARG A 199 -0.18 3.47 -19.56
C ARG A 199 -1.57 3.38 -18.93
N LEU A 200 -1.81 4.14 -17.86
CA LEU A 200 -3.03 4.06 -17.07
C LEU A 200 -4.05 5.17 -17.43
N GLY A 201 -3.59 6.35 -17.82
CA GLY A 201 -4.44 7.53 -17.99
C GLY A 201 -5.61 7.33 -18.94
N CYS A 202 -5.40 6.66 -20.08
CA CYS A 202 -6.46 6.42 -21.07
C CYS A 202 -7.49 5.34 -20.67
N ARG A 203 -7.27 4.63 -19.55
CA ARG A 203 -8.16 3.57 -19.06
C ARG A 203 -9.04 4.00 -17.90
N LEU A 204 -8.73 5.12 -17.25
CA LEU A 204 -9.39 5.58 -16.03
C LEU A 204 -10.88 5.89 -16.19
N ASP A 205 -11.30 6.34 -17.36
CA ASP A 205 -12.70 6.69 -17.64
C ASP A 205 -13.62 5.47 -17.71
N SER A 206 -13.06 4.30 -17.98
CA SER A 206 -13.85 3.11 -18.32
C SER A 206 -13.61 1.91 -17.40
N HIS A 207 -12.58 1.97 -16.57
CA HIS A 207 -12.17 0.82 -15.73
C HIS A 207 -11.73 1.26 -14.36
N VAL A 208 -12.01 0.42 -13.37
CA VAL A 208 -11.30 0.42 -12.09
C VAL A 208 -9.96 -0.28 -12.31
N LEU A 209 -8.85 0.42 -12.11
CA LEU A 209 -7.50 -0.12 -12.33
C LEU A 209 -6.93 -0.65 -11.03
N VAL A 210 -6.59 -1.94 -10.99
CA VAL A 210 -5.99 -2.60 -9.82
C VAL A 210 -4.51 -2.79 -10.04
N VAL A 211 -3.67 -2.12 -9.25
CA VAL A 211 -2.22 -2.17 -9.37
C VAL A 211 -1.63 -2.89 -8.14
N THR A 212 -0.67 -3.77 -8.36
CA THR A 212 0.09 -4.34 -7.24
C THR A 212 0.85 -3.24 -6.51
N GLY A 213 0.65 -3.12 -5.21
CA GLY A 213 1.51 -2.30 -4.37
C GLY A 213 2.90 -2.91 -4.21
N PHE A 214 3.82 -2.18 -3.56
CA PHE A 214 5.13 -2.67 -3.15
C PHE A 214 6.13 -2.97 -4.29
N ILE A 215 5.66 -3.25 -5.49
CA ILE A 215 6.42 -3.78 -6.63
C ILE A 215 6.66 -2.70 -7.68
N GLY A 216 7.86 -2.70 -8.26
CA GLY A 216 8.24 -2.03 -9.50
C GLY A 216 9.12 -2.94 -10.34
N GLU A 217 9.67 -2.41 -11.41
CA GLU A 217 10.68 -3.06 -12.25
C GLU A 217 11.82 -2.08 -12.50
N ASN A 218 13.05 -2.58 -12.59
CA ASN A 218 14.16 -1.76 -13.02
C ASN A 218 14.15 -1.56 -14.56
N GLU A 219 15.14 -0.87 -15.08
CA GLU A 219 15.24 -0.59 -16.53
C GLU A 219 15.41 -1.84 -17.39
N ASP A 220 15.90 -2.93 -16.81
CA ASP A 220 16.07 -4.24 -17.46
C ASP A 220 14.81 -5.12 -17.36
N GLY A 221 13.70 -4.61 -16.83
CA GLY A 221 12.46 -5.35 -16.62
C GLY A 221 12.53 -6.34 -15.46
N ILE A 222 13.51 -6.19 -14.56
CA ILE A 222 13.67 -7.06 -13.39
C ILE A 222 12.85 -6.51 -12.24
N ILE A 223 12.04 -7.38 -11.62
CA ILE A 223 11.21 -7.02 -10.47
C ILE A 223 12.07 -6.51 -9.31
N THR A 224 11.64 -5.41 -8.74
CA THR A 224 12.20 -4.75 -7.57
C THR A 224 11.10 -4.46 -6.55
N THR A 225 11.47 -4.30 -5.30
CA THR A 225 10.52 -3.90 -4.25
C THR A 225 10.88 -2.56 -3.63
N LEU A 226 9.84 -1.80 -3.26
CA LEU A 226 9.97 -0.44 -2.73
C LEU A 226 10.31 -0.39 -1.24
N GLY A 227 10.49 -1.54 -0.60
CA GLY A 227 10.83 -1.64 0.81
C GLY A 227 9.66 -1.40 1.77
N ARG A 228 9.96 -1.06 3.02
CA ARG A 228 8.96 -0.88 4.09
C ARG A 228 7.86 0.11 3.67
N SER A 229 6.60 -0.24 3.95
CA SER A 229 5.40 0.52 3.52
C SER A 229 5.30 0.74 2.00
N GLY A 230 5.89 -0.18 1.22
CA GLY A 230 5.99 -0.04 -0.24
C GLY A 230 4.64 0.09 -0.95
N SER A 231 3.55 -0.51 -0.44
CA SER A 231 2.21 -0.33 -1.04
C SER A 231 1.65 1.08 -0.82
N ASP A 232 1.91 1.73 0.35
CA ASP A 232 1.56 3.14 0.57
C ASP A 232 2.41 4.04 -0.36
N PHE A 233 3.69 3.67 -0.58
CA PHE A 233 4.56 4.37 -1.52
C PHE A 233 4.08 4.24 -2.97
N SER A 234 3.67 3.03 -3.41
CA SER A 234 3.05 2.84 -4.73
C SER A 234 1.83 3.73 -4.94
N ALA A 235 0.97 3.87 -3.91
CA ALA A 235 -0.19 4.74 -3.99
C ALA A 235 0.20 6.22 -4.17
N SER A 236 1.23 6.69 -3.48
CA SER A 236 1.73 8.06 -3.63
C SER A 236 2.39 8.30 -4.99
N ILE A 237 3.16 7.32 -5.50
CA ILE A 237 3.74 7.39 -6.86
C ILE A 237 2.65 7.48 -7.91
N LEU A 238 1.64 6.59 -7.84
CA LEU A 238 0.53 6.57 -8.79
C LEU A 238 -0.33 7.84 -8.68
N GLY A 239 -0.59 8.31 -7.45
CA GLY A 239 -1.30 9.55 -7.21
C GLY A 239 -0.61 10.75 -7.84
N ALA A 240 0.70 10.90 -7.61
CA ALA A 240 1.52 11.97 -8.20
C ALA A 240 1.54 11.88 -9.74
N ALA A 241 1.78 10.69 -10.30
CA ALA A 241 1.86 10.47 -11.74
C ALA A 241 0.53 10.77 -12.47
N LEU A 242 -0.59 10.41 -11.87
CA LEU A 242 -1.92 10.59 -12.44
C LEU A 242 -2.55 11.93 -12.08
N LYS A 243 -1.89 12.74 -11.24
CA LYS A 243 -2.44 13.99 -10.68
C LYS A 243 -3.80 13.73 -10.04
N ALA A 244 -3.83 12.79 -9.08
CA ALA A 244 -5.04 12.43 -8.36
C ALA A 244 -5.53 13.60 -7.49
N ASP A 245 -6.85 13.70 -7.31
CA ASP A 245 -7.44 14.70 -6.43
C ASP A 245 -7.22 14.35 -4.95
N GLU A 246 -7.27 13.06 -4.61
CA GLU A 246 -6.92 12.53 -3.28
C GLU A 246 -6.29 11.14 -3.39
N ILE A 247 -5.48 10.79 -2.37
CA ILE A 247 -4.98 9.43 -2.14
C ILE A 247 -5.62 8.93 -0.84
N TRP A 248 -6.37 7.81 -0.91
CA TRP A 248 -7.04 7.23 0.24
C TRP A 248 -6.31 5.98 0.73
N LEU A 249 -5.81 6.04 1.95
CA LEU A 249 -5.16 4.92 2.61
C LEU A 249 -6.17 4.23 3.53
N TRP A 250 -6.70 3.11 3.08
CA TRP A 250 -7.66 2.31 3.81
C TRP A 250 -6.96 1.41 4.82
N LYS A 251 -7.32 1.59 6.08
CA LYS A 251 -6.79 0.88 7.25
C LYS A 251 -7.93 0.30 8.09
N GLU A 252 -7.63 -0.21 9.28
CA GLU A 252 -8.60 -0.77 10.23
C GLU A 252 -8.96 0.20 11.37
N VAL A 253 -8.52 1.45 11.25
CA VAL A 253 -8.74 2.51 12.24
C VAL A 253 -9.39 3.73 11.61
N ASN A 254 -10.12 4.51 12.39
CA ASN A 254 -10.87 5.68 11.94
C ASN A 254 -9.99 6.91 11.67
N GLY A 255 -8.76 6.72 11.19
CA GLY A 255 -7.82 7.78 10.87
C GLY A 255 -6.66 7.85 11.88
N ILE A 256 -5.95 8.99 11.87
CA ILE A 256 -4.87 9.27 12.81
C ILE A 256 -5.48 9.71 14.15
N MET A 257 -5.08 9.02 15.22
CA MET A 257 -5.63 9.29 16.57
C MET A 257 -4.74 10.25 17.33
N THR A 258 -5.33 10.94 18.30
CA THR A 258 -4.60 11.85 19.23
C THR A 258 -3.56 11.12 20.08
N THR A 259 -3.73 9.81 20.29
CA THR A 259 -2.76 8.90 20.92
C THR A 259 -3.15 7.47 20.59
N ASP A 260 -2.36 6.47 21.04
CA ASP A 260 -2.67 5.05 20.85
C ASP A 260 -3.93 4.65 21.64
N PRO A 261 -5.04 4.27 20.99
CA PRO A 261 -6.29 3.91 21.65
C PRO A 261 -6.19 2.65 22.53
N ARG A 262 -5.15 1.82 22.32
CA ARG A 262 -4.87 0.65 23.17
C ARG A 262 -4.31 1.06 24.54
N ILE A 263 -3.80 2.29 24.66
CA ILE A 263 -3.25 2.87 25.90
C ILE A 263 -4.25 3.83 26.53
N VAL A 264 -4.89 4.66 25.69
CA VAL A 264 -5.86 5.67 26.11
C VAL A 264 -7.15 5.45 25.30
N PRO A 265 -8.16 4.76 25.87
CA PRO A 265 -9.41 4.44 25.15
C PRO A 265 -10.18 5.67 24.69
N GLU A 266 -9.99 6.83 25.32
CA GLU A 266 -10.62 8.11 24.98
C GLU A 266 -9.94 8.84 23.80
N ALA A 267 -8.93 8.22 23.18
CA ALA A 267 -8.25 8.78 22.01
C ALA A 267 -9.27 9.11 20.90
N LYS A 268 -9.10 10.29 20.30
CA LYS A 268 -10.01 10.82 19.27
C LYS A 268 -9.29 10.89 17.92
N THR A 269 -10.05 10.73 16.84
CA THR A 269 -9.53 10.96 15.51
C THR A 269 -9.22 12.43 15.28
N ILE A 270 -8.05 12.71 14.71
CA ILE A 270 -7.65 14.05 14.27
C ILE A 270 -8.26 14.28 12.88
N PRO A 271 -9.17 15.25 12.71
CA PRO A 271 -9.84 15.43 11.41
C PRO A 271 -8.87 15.87 10.31
N GLN A 272 -7.91 16.71 10.63
CA GLN A 272 -6.93 17.25 9.68
C GLN A 272 -5.57 17.47 10.34
N ILE A 273 -4.51 17.13 9.60
CA ILE A 273 -3.12 17.26 10.03
C ILE A 273 -2.23 17.65 8.84
N SER A 274 -1.15 18.38 9.08
CA SER A 274 -0.20 18.67 8.01
C SER A 274 0.73 17.48 7.73
N TYR A 275 1.35 17.43 6.54
CA TYR A 275 2.38 16.43 6.23
C TYR A 275 3.51 16.43 7.24
N ALA A 276 3.99 17.63 7.65
CA ALA A 276 5.07 17.74 8.62
C ALA A 276 4.70 17.14 9.98
N GLU A 277 3.50 17.44 10.49
CA GLU A 277 3.00 16.89 11.75
C GLU A 277 2.79 15.34 11.66
N ALA A 278 2.29 14.85 10.53
CA ALA A 278 2.12 13.41 10.30
C ALA A 278 3.46 12.68 10.25
N MET A 279 4.49 13.28 9.63
CA MET A 279 5.85 12.74 9.61
C MET A 279 6.48 12.70 11.00
N GLU A 280 6.32 13.75 11.80
CA GLU A 280 6.79 13.78 13.19
C GLU A 280 6.16 12.66 14.03
N LEU A 281 4.83 12.51 13.94
CA LEU A 281 4.14 11.42 14.64
C LEU A 281 4.67 10.05 14.24
N SER A 282 4.93 9.84 12.95
CA SER A 282 5.46 8.57 12.44
C SER A 282 6.90 8.31 12.88
N TYR A 283 7.73 9.34 12.93
CA TYR A 283 9.10 9.24 13.40
C TYR A 283 9.17 8.83 14.89
N PHE A 284 8.23 9.32 15.70
CA PHE A 284 8.13 9.02 17.12
C PHE A 284 7.19 7.83 17.45
N GLY A 285 7.04 6.86 16.53
CA GLY A 285 6.44 5.56 16.81
C GLY A 285 4.94 5.44 16.52
N ALA A 286 4.27 6.48 16.07
CA ALA A 286 2.92 6.33 15.54
C ALA A 286 3.00 5.65 14.15
N ASN A 287 2.55 4.42 14.06
CA ASN A 287 2.63 3.61 12.82
C ASN A 287 1.58 4.03 11.78
N VAL A 288 1.55 5.34 11.43
CA VAL A 288 0.47 5.92 10.62
C VAL A 288 0.86 6.10 9.16
N LEU A 289 1.93 6.84 8.88
CA LEU A 289 2.42 7.17 7.54
C LEU A 289 3.94 7.22 7.57
N HIS A 290 4.60 6.39 6.79
CA HIS A 290 6.06 6.47 6.72
C HIS A 290 6.46 7.70 5.89
N PRO A 291 7.39 8.60 6.36
CA PRO A 291 7.73 9.85 5.68
C PRO A 291 8.07 9.70 4.20
N ARG A 292 8.88 8.69 3.86
CA ARG A 292 9.27 8.40 2.47
C ARG A 292 8.07 8.07 1.58
N THR A 293 7.02 7.45 2.14
CA THR A 293 5.90 6.96 1.32
C THR A 293 4.94 8.04 0.88
N ILE A 294 4.93 9.18 1.57
CA ILE A 294 4.08 10.33 1.22
C ILE A 294 4.82 11.42 0.45
N GLU A 295 6.15 11.27 0.25
CA GLU A 295 6.97 12.28 -0.45
C GLU A 295 6.44 12.63 -1.84
N PRO A 296 6.04 11.67 -2.73
CA PRO A 296 5.49 12.04 -4.04
C PRO A 296 4.18 12.82 -3.93
N ALA A 297 3.28 12.44 -3.01
CA ALA A 297 2.03 13.15 -2.78
C ALA A 297 2.27 14.57 -2.24
N MET A 298 3.23 14.72 -1.34
CA MET A 298 3.62 16.01 -0.77
C MET A 298 4.22 16.94 -1.83
N ARG A 299 5.06 16.42 -2.74
CA ARG A 299 5.65 17.19 -3.84
C ARG A 299 4.58 17.76 -4.77
N GLU A 300 3.55 17.00 -5.06
CA GLU A 300 2.43 17.40 -5.93
C GLU A 300 1.25 18.03 -5.15
N HIS A 301 1.41 18.27 -3.85
CA HIS A 301 0.36 18.81 -2.96
C HIS A 301 -0.96 18.03 -2.95
N ILE A 302 -0.91 16.71 -3.19
CA ILE A 302 -2.11 15.86 -3.26
C ILE A 302 -2.52 15.46 -1.85
N PRO A 303 -3.74 15.79 -1.40
CA PRO A 303 -4.23 15.38 -0.08
C PRO A 303 -4.22 13.87 0.10
N VAL A 304 -3.77 13.41 1.28
CA VAL A 304 -3.81 12.00 1.65
C VAL A 304 -4.85 11.80 2.75
N ARG A 305 -5.81 10.91 2.54
CA ARG A 305 -6.86 10.62 3.51
C ARG A 305 -6.69 9.22 4.09
N VAL A 306 -6.64 9.13 5.42
CA VAL A 306 -6.63 7.85 6.14
C VAL A 306 -8.05 7.50 6.52
N LYS A 307 -8.59 6.39 5.98
CA LYS A 307 -9.97 5.93 6.18
C LYS A 307 -10.03 4.52 6.79
N ASN A 308 -11.16 4.20 7.39
CA ASN A 308 -11.41 2.86 7.90
C ASN A 308 -12.15 2.01 6.85
N THR A 309 -11.58 0.87 6.48
CA THR A 309 -12.19 -0.08 5.54
C THR A 309 -13.54 -0.62 6.05
N PHE A 310 -13.68 -0.77 7.36
CA PHE A 310 -14.86 -1.37 8.01
C PHE A 310 -15.87 -0.33 8.53
N ASP A 311 -15.51 0.97 8.44
CA ASP A 311 -16.39 2.10 8.72
C ASP A 311 -16.20 3.18 7.66
N PRO A 312 -16.60 2.90 6.40
CA PRO A 312 -16.29 3.76 5.25
C PRO A 312 -17.00 5.12 5.28
N GLU A 313 -18.08 5.24 6.06
CA GLU A 313 -18.79 6.51 6.23
C GLU A 313 -18.06 7.49 7.15
N PHE A 314 -17.18 6.98 8.00
CA PHE A 314 -16.35 7.84 8.85
C PHE A 314 -15.37 8.63 7.97
N PRO A 315 -15.29 9.98 8.12
CA PRO A 315 -14.51 10.83 7.22
C PRO A 315 -13.00 10.58 7.29
N GLY A 316 -12.51 10.01 8.39
CA GLY A 316 -11.09 9.75 8.60
C GLY A 316 -10.27 10.98 8.91
N THR A 317 -8.96 10.92 8.63
CA THR A 317 -8.02 12.03 8.79
C THR A 317 -7.54 12.50 7.43
N LEU A 318 -7.63 13.81 7.17
CA LEU A 318 -7.08 14.46 5.99
C LEU A 318 -5.67 14.98 6.28
N VAL A 319 -4.68 14.55 5.49
CA VAL A 319 -3.28 15.00 5.56
C VAL A 319 -3.02 15.93 4.38
N VAL A 320 -2.63 17.18 4.65
CA VAL A 320 -2.47 18.26 3.66
C VAL A 320 -1.16 19.02 3.85
N ALA A 321 -0.81 19.89 2.89
CA ALA A 321 0.39 20.70 3.00
C ALA A 321 0.28 21.78 4.10
N GLU A 322 -0.91 22.37 4.24
CA GLU A 322 -1.13 23.49 5.14
C GLU A 322 -1.32 23.07 6.60
N LYS A 323 -0.76 23.85 7.54
CA LYS A 323 -1.01 23.66 8.96
C LYS A 323 -2.43 24.12 9.30
N PHE A 324 -3.23 23.22 9.85
CA PHE A 324 -4.50 23.57 10.45
C PHE A 324 -4.27 24.12 11.85
N GLN A 325 -4.72 25.35 12.10
CA GLN A 325 -4.65 25.94 13.44
C GLN A 325 -5.68 25.24 14.36
N CYS A 326 -5.18 24.45 15.30
CA CYS A 326 -6.00 23.86 16.35
C CYS A 326 -6.14 24.86 17.51
N ARG A 327 -7.31 24.83 18.18
CA ARG A 327 -7.51 25.62 19.42
C ARG A 327 -6.65 25.13 20.60
N HIS A 328 -6.13 23.90 20.50
CA HIS A 328 -5.29 23.28 21.51
C HIS A 328 -3.82 23.35 21.11
N VAL A 329 -2.94 23.57 22.08
CA VAL A 329 -1.48 23.62 21.88
C VAL A 329 -0.91 22.27 21.46
N VAL A 330 -1.49 21.14 21.98
CA VAL A 330 -1.06 19.77 21.67
C VAL A 330 -2.16 19.08 20.87
N LYS A 331 -1.80 18.56 19.67
CA LYS A 331 -2.70 17.82 18.79
C LYS A 331 -2.69 16.32 19.06
N ALA A 332 -1.52 15.75 19.31
CA ALA A 332 -1.30 14.34 19.52
C ALA A 332 -0.08 14.07 20.41
N VAL A 333 -0.07 12.87 21.01
CA VAL A 333 1.04 12.35 21.80
C VAL A 333 1.35 10.94 21.29
N SER A 334 2.61 10.67 20.95
CA SER A 334 3.10 9.34 20.62
C SER A 334 4.02 8.79 21.71
N LEU A 335 4.14 7.48 21.79
CA LEU A 335 4.96 6.80 22.78
C LEU A 335 5.82 5.73 22.10
N ILE A 336 7.12 5.79 22.31
CA ILE A 336 8.05 4.71 21.98
C ILE A 336 8.46 4.03 23.29
N LYS A 337 8.26 2.71 23.37
CA LYS A 337 8.67 1.91 24.54
C LYS A 337 10.05 1.31 24.28
N ASN A 338 10.76 0.96 25.36
CA ASN A 338 12.04 0.25 25.32
C ASN A 338 13.12 1.00 24.54
N VAL A 339 13.25 2.32 24.75
CA VAL A 339 14.29 3.16 24.15
C VAL A 339 15.45 3.34 25.11
N ALA A 340 16.67 3.44 24.55
CA ALA A 340 17.87 3.85 25.28
C ALA A 340 18.31 5.24 24.78
N LEU A 341 18.62 6.13 25.70
CA LEU A 341 19.20 7.43 25.37
C LEU A 341 20.73 7.33 25.40
N LEU A 342 21.35 7.45 24.22
CA LEU A 342 22.81 7.53 24.12
C LEU A 342 23.22 9.01 24.02
N THR A 343 23.95 9.50 25.01
CA THR A 343 24.49 10.85 25.00
C THR A 343 25.98 10.81 24.67
N PHE A 344 26.33 11.35 23.50
CA PHE A 344 27.73 11.52 23.10
C PHE A 344 28.19 12.92 23.54
N ARG A 345 29.22 13.01 24.38
CA ARG A 345 29.90 14.28 24.71
C ARG A 345 31.19 14.35 23.93
N GLU A 346 31.32 15.37 23.10
CA GLU A 346 32.58 15.65 22.44
C GLU A 346 33.58 16.16 23.47
N LEU A 347 34.56 15.30 23.82
CA LEU A 347 35.75 15.75 24.48
C LEU A 347 36.63 16.40 23.40
N LYS A 348 36.79 17.72 23.45
CA LYS A 348 37.68 18.44 22.53
C LYS A 348 39.12 17.90 22.71
N TRP A 349 39.48 16.94 21.89
CA TRP A 349 40.85 16.58 21.62
C TRP A 349 41.33 17.38 20.42
N GLN A 350 42.29 18.26 20.62
CA GLN A 350 42.93 18.96 19.52
C GLN A 350 43.67 17.91 18.65
N GLY A 351 43.16 17.67 17.44
CA GLY A 351 43.96 17.14 16.35
C GLY A 351 43.60 15.82 15.68
N GLN A 352 42.34 15.35 15.61
CA GLN A 352 41.99 14.31 14.63
C GLN A 352 40.49 14.34 14.28
N SER A 353 40.18 14.76 13.06
CA SER A 353 38.84 14.76 12.44
C SER A 353 38.58 13.44 11.69
N GLY A 354 38.51 12.32 12.36
CA GLY A 354 38.36 11.05 11.65
C GLY A 354 37.61 9.92 12.39
N LEU A 355 37.35 10.07 13.65
CA LEU A 355 36.90 8.95 14.50
C LEU A 355 35.37 8.72 14.52
N TRP A 356 34.56 9.62 13.99
CA TRP A 356 33.09 9.54 14.09
C TRP A 356 32.40 8.69 13.02
N GLN A 357 32.98 8.55 11.84
CA GLN A 357 32.35 7.76 10.77
C GLN A 357 32.37 6.23 11.03
N GLY A 358 33.37 5.71 11.77
CA GLY A 358 33.46 4.30 12.07
C GLY A 358 32.52 3.79 13.17
N SER A 359 32.17 4.66 14.15
CA SER A 359 31.36 4.23 15.29
C SER A 359 29.86 4.16 15.00
N LEU A 360 29.34 5.00 14.09
CA LEU A 360 27.95 4.95 13.66
C LEU A 360 27.66 3.78 12.71
N GLN A 361 28.62 3.37 11.89
CA GLN A 361 28.48 2.20 11.03
C GLN A 361 28.41 0.88 11.79
N HIS A 362 29.03 0.79 12.98
CA HIS A 362 28.99 -0.42 13.81
C HIS A 362 27.67 -0.59 14.57
N LEU A 363 26.93 0.48 14.80
CA LEU A 363 25.61 0.44 15.45
C LEU A 363 24.46 0.13 14.47
N GLN A 364 24.67 0.33 13.17
CA GLN A 364 23.69 -0.02 12.13
C GLN A 364 23.71 -1.49 11.69
N GLY A 365 24.69 -2.26 12.12
CA GLY A 365 24.90 -3.67 11.74
C GLY A 365 24.40 -4.71 12.76
N GLN A 366 23.65 -4.32 13.80
CA GLN A 366 23.14 -5.23 14.85
C GLN A 366 21.61 -5.14 15.01
N GLU A 367 20.86 -4.95 13.91
CA GLU A 367 19.42 -5.21 13.88
C GLU A 367 19.09 -6.49 13.10
#